data_8e16264135e93379206c3cba89752c9d
#
_entry.id   8e16264135e93379206c3cba89752c9d
#
_cell.length_a   1.000
_cell.length_b   1.000
_cell.length_c   1.000
_cell.angle_alpha   90.00
_cell.angle_beta   90.00
_cell.angle_gamma   90.00
#
_symmetry.space_group_name_H-M   'P 1'
#
loop_
_entity.id
_entity.type
_entity.pdbx_description
1 polymer ?
#
loop_
_entity_poly.entity_id
_entity_poly.type
_entity_poly.pdbx_seq_one_letter_code
_entity_poly.pdbx_strand_id
1 'polypeptide(L)'
;SRGLGDVYKRQIQSGDQLLVEAPTGIGKTMAALFAALKALAGGATEKIFYLTARTTGRAAAEKAFAALRRRGAWVKSLTITAKDKICFNPGRTCSPEECPFASGYYDRLNGAIEAAFGRDAFTREFLEAVATAESLCPFEFSLDLSRFADCIICDYNYAFDPRVYLRRFFGEENGVYTFLVDEAHNLVDRSREMFSAELRKAPLMGLRRSLNGQLPAVYRALNGVNNWLLEARRSCPEAANPRAEEAPPAGLLPRLQRFAGAAQTWLTQNIAAPFRQELLEAFFSVSGFLRVAERFDATYATCYERLGTDVKVRLFCLDPAPQLAEALQRCRSVVFFSATLTPLGYFEKIFGCRRSARRLRLPSPFPPQHLGVFLTPTATYYRQRSRTAPAVAQGIETLVAQRKGNYLVFFPSYAYLELVREVFKPSQAGVEVISQRPEMSEPEREAFLARFDIDTPATLVGLAVLGGVFGEGVDLVGERLCGVVVVGVGLPGVSLERELLRAYFESRGAPGFENAYLYPGINRVLQAAGRVIRSPHDRGVVVLKDQRFTTARYAALLPAAWRPLAVPRAGQLARGLRSFWEANTP
;
A
#
# COMPACT_ATOMS: atom_id res chain seq x y z
N SER A 1 10.93 -21.64 -12.06
CA SER A 1 11.50 -20.30 -11.87
C SER A 1 12.47 -19.85 -12.97
N ARG A 2 13.20 -20.77 -13.69
CA ARG A 2 14.10 -20.37 -14.79
C ARG A 2 13.36 -19.62 -15.89
N GLY A 3 12.22 -20.12 -16.38
CA GLY A 3 11.44 -19.46 -17.45
C GLY A 3 10.95 -18.06 -17.09
N LEU A 4 10.60 -17.80 -15.83
CA LEU A 4 10.17 -16.47 -15.37
C LEU A 4 11.33 -15.46 -15.39
N GLY A 5 12.52 -15.87 -14.91
CA GLY A 5 13.71 -15.03 -14.96
C GLY A 5 14.11 -14.63 -16.38
N ASP A 6 13.96 -15.54 -17.35
CA ASP A 6 14.25 -15.25 -18.76
C ASP A 6 13.25 -14.26 -19.37
N VAL A 7 11.96 -14.35 -19.03
CA VAL A 7 10.95 -13.37 -19.46
C VAL A 7 11.27 -11.99 -18.90
N TYR A 8 11.52 -11.87 -17.61
CA TYR A 8 11.89 -10.60 -16.98
C TYR A 8 13.16 -10.00 -17.61
N LYS A 9 14.20 -10.81 -17.78
CA LYS A 9 15.47 -10.38 -18.38
C LYS A 9 15.25 -9.79 -19.79
N ARG A 10 14.52 -10.49 -20.66
CA ARG A 10 14.23 -10.01 -22.02
C ARG A 10 13.50 -8.68 -22.00
N GLN A 11 12.50 -8.51 -21.13
CA GLN A 11 11.72 -7.28 -21.04
C GLN A 11 12.55 -6.10 -20.51
N ILE A 12 13.42 -6.33 -19.53
CA ILE A 12 14.34 -5.30 -19.03
C ILE A 12 15.34 -4.91 -20.12
N GLN A 13 15.87 -5.87 -20.87
CA GLN A 13 16.81 -5.62 -21.96
C GLN A 13 16.16 -4.86 -23.13
N SER A 14 14.89 -5.14 -23.47
CA SER A 14 14.16 -4.43 -24.51
C SER A 14 13.69 -3.02 -24.09
N GLY A 15 13.74 -2.68 -22.82
CA GLY A 15 13.23 -1.40 -22.31
C GLY A 15 11.70 -1.34 -22.25
N ASP A 16 11.07 -2.50 -22.12
CA ASP A 16 9.61 -2.62 -22.10
C ASP A 16 9.01 -2.49 -20.70
N GLN A 17 7.68 -2.39 -20.68
CA GLN A 17 6.86 -2.42 -19.47
C GLN A 17 6.18 -3.78 -19.34
N LEU A 18 6.27 -4.41 -18.17
CA LEU A 18 5.73 -5.73 -17.91
C LEU A 18 4.84 -5.74 -16.67
N LEU A 19 3.62 -6.26 -16.79
CA LEU A 19 2.73 -6.56 -15.68
C LEU A 19 2.71 -8.07 -15.43
N VAL A 20 2.98 -8.48 -14.20
CA VAL A 20 3.05 -9.90 -13.84
C VAL A 20 2.12 -10.21 -12.67
N GLU A 21 1.13 -11.01 -12.94
CA GLU A 21 0.32 -11.64 -11.90
C GLU A 21 0.87 -13.04 -11.63
N ALA A 22 1.43 -13.24 -10.43
CA ALA A 22 2.07 -14.49 -10.07
C ALA A 22 1.73 -14.86 -8.62
N PRO A 23 1.30 -16.10 -8.35
CA PRO A 23 0.89 -16.55 -7.02
C PRO A 23 1.96 -16.31 -5.95
N THR A 24 1.52 -16.28 -4.68
CA THR A 24 2.44 -16.27 -3.53
C THR A 24 3.28 -17.56 -3.50
N GLY A 25 4.48 -17.50 -2.89
CA GLY A 25 5.35 -18.69 -2.75
C GLY A 25 6.17 -19.09 -3.99
N ILE A 26 5.92 -18.50 -5.18
CA ILE A 26 6.65 -18.81 -6.43
C ILE A 26 8.08 -18.20 -6.49
N GLY A 27 8.42 -17.32 -5.54
CA GLY A 27 9.73 -16.65 -5.52
C GLY A 27 9.80 -15.43 -6.43
N LYS A 28 8.73 -14.64 -6.54
CA LYS A 28 8.64 -13.41 -7.36
C LYS A 28 9.82 -12.47 -7.15
N THR A 29 10.10 -12.12 -5.89
CA THR A 29 11.18 -11.19 -5.50
C THR A 29 12.54 -11.66 -6.03
N MET A 30 12.89 -12.92 -5.78
CA MET A 30 14.16 -13.50 -6.26
C MET A 30 14.22 -13.52 -7.79
N ALA A 31 13.13 -13.90 -8.48
CA ALA A 31 13.10 -13.96 -9.94
C ALA A 31 13.25 -12.57 -10.57
N ALA A 32 12.57 -11.55 -10.02
CA ALA A 32 12.67 -10.17 -10.51
C ALA A 32 14.06 -9.59 -10.26
N LEU A 33 14.60 -9.72 -9.05
CA LEU A 33 15.94 -9.24 -8.71
C LEU A 33 17.03 -9.93 -9.52
N PHE A 34 16.99 -11.26 -9.63
CA PHE A 34 17.98 -12.00 -10.42
C PHE A 34 17.98 -11.59 -11.89
N ALA A 35 16.80 -11.41 -12.51
CA ALA A 35 16.70 -10.96 -13.88
C ALA A 35 17.23 -9.54 -14.08
N ALA A 36 16.91 -8.62 -13.15
CA ALA A 36 17.39 -7.25 -13.18
C ALA A 36 18.91 -7.16 -12.98
N LEU A 37 19.47 -7.95 -12.08
CA LEU A 37 20.93 -8.04 -11.89
C LEU A 37 21.65 -8.61 -13.11
N LYS A 38 21.05 -9.58 -13.81
CA LYS A 38 21.58 -10.06 -15.09
C LYS A 38 21.54 -8.99 -16.19
N ALA A 39 20.52 -8.14 -16.19
CA ALA A 39 20.44 -7.00 -17.10
C ALA A 39 21.45 -5.90 -16.72
N LEU A 40 21.66 -5.65 -15.44
CA LEU A 40 22.69 -4.75 -14.91
C LEU A 40 24.08 -5.20 -15.34
N ALA A 41 24.44 -6.46 -15.09
CA ALA A 41 25.73 -7.04 -15.49
C ALA A 41 25.95 -7.03 -17.00
N GLY A 42 24.90 -7.04 -17.80
CA GLY A 42 24.94 -6.92 -19.25
C GLY A 42 24.87 -5.49 -19.79
N GLY A 43 24.92 -4.46 -18.92
CA GLY A 43 24.89 -3.05 -19.32
C GLY A 43 23.53 -2.55 -19.83
N ALA A 44 22.45 -3.33 -19.68
CA ALA A 44 21.11 -2.91 -20.11
C ALA A 44 20.42 -1.97 -19.13
N THR A 45 20.91 -1.85 -17.94
CA THR A 45 20.48 -0.90 -16.90
C THR A 45 21.68 -0.52 -16.04
N GLU A 46 21.72 0.71 -15.54
CA GLU A 46 22.81 1.23 -14.69
C GLU A 46 22.48 1.05 -13.21
N LYS A 47 21.20 1.08 -12.86
CA LYS A 47 20.75 0.97 -11.48
C LYS A 47 19.35 0.38 -11.41
N ILE A 48 19.09 -0.35 -10.33
CA ILE A 48 17.80 -0.97 -10.06
C ILE A 48 17.13 -0.24 -8.89
N PHE A 49 15.86 0.13 -9.04
CA PHE A 49 15.03 0.62 -7.95
C PHE A 49 13.98 -0.44 -7.62
N TYR A 50 14.13 -1.08 -6.46
CA TYR A 50 13.16 -2.02 -5.93
C TYR A 50 12.16 -1.26 -5.06
N LEU A 51 10.96 -1.09 -5.58
CA LEU A 51 9.93 -0.23 -5.02
C LEU A 51 8.89 -1.06 -4.27
N THR A 52 8.69 -0.79 -3.00
CA THR A 52 7.73 -1.50 -2.16
C THR A 52 7.15 -0.60 -1.07
N ALA A 53 5.83 -0.68 -0.86
CA ALA A 53 5.14 0.13 0.15
C ALA A 53 5.27 -0.44 1.59
N ARG A 54 5.89 -1.61 1.78
CA ARG A 54 5.84 -2.36 3.05
C ARG A 54 7.21 -2.77 3.57
N THR A 55 7.33 -2.81 4.90
CA THR A 55 8.51 -3.33 5.58
C THR A 55 8.78 -4.81 5.24
N THR A 56 7.73 -5.62 5.13
CA THR A 56 7.84 -7.03 4.73
C THR A 56 8.41 -7.22 3.31
N GLY A 57 8.05 -6.34 2.37
CA GLY A 57 8.62 -6.33 1.01
C GLY A 57 10.10 -5.94 1.02
N ARG A 58 10.50 -4.95 1.85
CA ARG A 58 11.91 -4.59 2.05
C ARG A 58 12.71 -5.75 2.60
N ALA A 59 12.24 -6.37 3.69
CA ALA A 59 12.91 -7.53 4.30
C ALA A 59 13.03 -8.71 3.32
N ALA A 60 12.02 -8.94 2.47
CA ALA A 60 12.07 -9.97 1.43
C ALA A 60 13.16 -9.68 0.38
N ALA A 61 13.30 -8.42 -0.04
CA ALA A 61 14.36 -8.00 -0.97
C ALA A 61 15.75 -8.13 -0.34
N GLU A 62 15.95 -7.67 0.89
CA GLU A 62 17.21 -7.81 1.64
C GLU A 62 17.61 -9.27 1.82
N LYS A 63 16.66 -10.13 2.18
CA LYS A 63 16.88 -11.59 2.29
C LYS A 63 17.26 -12.20 0.94
N ALA A 64 16.66 -11.74 -0.16
CA ALA A 64 17.00 -12.20 -1.50
C ALA A 64 18.42 -11.79 -1.87
N PHE A 65 18.82 -10.54 -1.60
CA PHE A 65 20.20 -10.08 -1.82
C PHE A 65 21.20 -10.84 -0.97
N ALA A 66 20.91 -11.09 0.31
CA ALA A 66 21.76 -11.91 1.17
C ALA A 66 21.96 -13.33 0.62
N ALA A 67 20.92 -13.93 0.06
CA ALA A 67 20.99 -15.24 -0.57
C ALA A 67 21.80 -15.23 -1.87
N LEU A 68 21.73 -14.17 -2.66
CA LEU A 68 22.52 -13.99 -3.88
C LEU A 68 24.02 -13.80 -3.56
N ARG A 69 24.35 -12.96 -2.56
CA ARG A 69 25.74 -12.75 -2.10
C ARG A 69 26.38 -14.03 -1.58
N ARG A 70 25.65 -14.84 -0.81
CA ARG A 70 26.15 -16.16 -0.36
C ARG A 70 26.48 -17.10 -1.51
N ARG A 71 25.96 -16.85 -2.72
CA ARG A 71 26.24 -17.59 -3.95
C ARG A 71 27.26 -16.89 -4.86
N GLY A 72 27.98 -15.91 -4.33
CA GLY A 72 29.05 -15.21 -5.04
C GLY A 72 28.59 -14.04 -5.92
N ALA A 73 27.37 -13.51 -5.73
CA ALA A 73 26.96 -12.29 -6.44
C ALA A 73 27.61 -11.07 -5.79
N TRP A 74 28.35 -10.30 -6.58
CA TRP A 74 28.93 -9.02 -6.17
C TRP A 74 27.92 -7.92 -6.51
N VAL A 75 27.20 -7.44 -5.50
CA VAL A 75 26.14 -6.45 -5.66
C VAL A 75 25.98 -5.63 -4.38
N LYS A 76 26.00 -4.32 -4.53
CA LYS A 76 25.71 -3.38 -3.45
C LYS A 76 24.23 -3.04 -3.42
N SER A 77 23.56 -3.28 -2.30
CA SER A 77 22.18 -2.90 -2.10
C SER A 77 22.02 -1.93 -0.94
N LEU A 78 21.15 -0.96 -1.09
CA LEU A 78 20.84 0.03 -0.08
C LEU A 78 19.34 0.09 0.17
N THR A 79 18.95 0.14 1.45
CA THR A 79 17.56 0.33 1.87
C THR A 79 17.35 1.75 2.40
N ILE A 80 16.55 2.56 1.69
CA ILE A 80 16.16 3.89 2.17
C ILE A 80 14.99 3.74 3.15
N THR A 81 15.21 4.19 4.38
CA THR A 81 14.18 4.32 5.40
C THR A 81 13.67 5.76 5.44
N ALA A 82 12.36 5.94 5.61
CA ALA A 82 11.77 7.27 5.68
C ALA A 82 12.36 8.08 6.86
N LYS A 83 12.54 9.38 6.65
CA LYS A 83 13.21 10.29 7.58
C LYS A 83 12.62 10.27 8.99
N ASP A 84 11.30 10.25 9.09
CA ASP A 84 10.57 10.18 10.36
C ASP A 84 10.85 8.92 11.19
N LYS A 85 11.32 7.84 10.52
CA LYS A 85 11.61 6.55 11.16
C LYS A 85 13.08 6.33 11.49
N ILE A 86 14.00 7.08 10.87
CA ILE A 86 15.45 6.88 11.03
C ILE A 86 16.15 8.09 11.65
N CYS A 87 15.44 9.23 11.80
CA CYS A 87 16.02 10.46 12.33
C CYS A 87 16.41 10.31 13.81
N PHE A 88 17.64 10.66 14.15
CA PHE A 88 18.15 10.66 15.54
C PHE A 88 17.73 11.92 16.34
N ASN A 89 17.21 12.94 15.67
CA ASN A 89 16.79 14.20 16.29
C ASN A 89 15.35 14.57 15.88
N PRO A 90 14.35 13.73 16.19
CA PRO A 90 12.97 13.97 15.76
C PRO A 90 12.39 15.23 16.41
N GLY A 91 11.59 15.98 15.61
CA GLY A 91 10.93 17.20 16.10
C GLY A 91 11.81 18.45 16.15
N ARG A 92 13.05 18.39 15.69
CA ARG A 92 13.95 19.54 15.54
C ARG A 92 14.15 19.90 14.07
N THR A 93 14.54 21.14 13.84
CA THR A 93 14.89 21.62 12.50
C THR A 93 16.19 20.94 12.03
N CYS A 94 16.26 20.62 10.74
CA CYS A 94 17.47 20.05 10.14
C CYS A 94 18.47 21.13 9.73
N SER A 95 18.74 22.08 10.64
CA SER A 95 19.76 23.10 10.45
C SER A 95 21.01 22.74 11.27
N PRO A 96 22.21 23.20 10.86
CA PRO A 96 23.43 22.98 11.61
C PRO A 96 23.39 23.49 13.06
N GLU A 97 22.57 24.52 13.32
CA GLU A 97 22.43 25.13 14.64
C GLU A 97 21.58 24.29 15.61
N GLU A 98 20.60 23.56 15.09
CA GLU A 98 19.63 22.82 15.91
C GLU A 98 19.83 21.29 15.87
N CYS A 99 20.55 20.78 14.85
CA CYS A 99 20.78 19.36 14.68
C CYS A 99 22.27 19.01 14.68
N PRO A 100 22.78 18.32 15.71
CA PRO A 100 24.21 17.98 15.79
C PRO A 100 24.65 17.05 14.65
N PHE A 101 23.72 16.28 14.07
CA PHE A 101 23.99 15.38 12.95
C PHE A 101 24.00 16.11 11.59
N ALA A 102 23.48 17.33 11.52
CA ALA A 102 23.59 18.20 10.36
C ALA A 102 24.83 19.10 10.43
N SER A 103 25.23 19.50 11.64
CA SER A 103 26.42 20.32 11.87
C SER A 103 27.68 19.58 11.44
N GLY A 104 28.49 20.16 10.54
CA GLY A 104 29.71 19.54 10.01
C GLY A 104 29.51 18.21 9.26
N TYR A 105 28.32 17.96 8.74
CA TYR A 105 27.97 16.72 8.05
C TYR A 105 28.94 16.40 6.90
N TYR A 106 29.20 17.35 6.04
CA TYR A 106 30.06 17.17 4.85
C TYR A 106 31.54 16.95 5.21
N ASP A 107 31.99 17.44 6.35
CA ASP A 107 33.39 17.24 6.81
C ASP A 107 33.66 15.78 7.20
N ARG A 108 32.61 15.09 7.70
CA ARG A 108 32.68 13.68 8.15
C ARG A 108 32.22 12.67 7.08
N LEU A 109 31.48 13.14 6.07
CA LEU A 109 30.85 12.28 5.08
C LEU A 109 31.83 11.38 4.33
N ASN A 110 32.95 11.94 3.84
CA ASN A 110 33.90 11.19 3.01
C ASN A 110 34.52 10.02 3.78
N GLY A 111 34.93 10.22 5.03
CA GLY A 111 35.45 9.14 5.89
C GLY A 111 34.43 8.04 6.14
N ALA A 112 33.16 8.41 6.37
CA ALA A 112 32.07 7.46 6.57
C ALA A 112 31.77 6.65 5.28
N ILE A 113 31.81 7.29 4.11
CA ILE A 113 31.66 6.62 2.82
C ILE A 113 32.81 5.61 2.62
N GLU A 114 34.07 6.01 2.85
CA GLU A 114 35.21 5.14 2.71
C GLU A 114 35.11 3.92 3.62
N ALA A 115 34.74 4.11 4.89
CA ALA A 115 34.48 3.02 5.83
C ALA A 115 33.36 2.08 5.39
N ALA A 116 32.31 2.62 4.71
CA ALA A 116 31.22 1.84 4.18
C ALA A 116 31.55 1.03 2.92
N PHE A 117 32.60 1.41 2.16
CA PHE A 117 32.91 0.82 0.84
C PHE A 117 33.18 -0.69 0.89
N GLY A 118 33.72 -1.19 2.02
CA GLY A 118 33.96 -2.61 2.25
C GLY A 118 32.71 -3.46 2.47
N ARG A 119 31.51 -2.84 2.49
CA ARG A 119 30.25 -3.54 2.69
C ARG A 119 29.43 -3.57 1.40
N ASP A 120 28.62 -4.62 1.24
CA ASP A 120 27.72 -4.79 0.10
C ASP A 120 26.24 -4.60 0.46
N ALA A 121 25.91 -4.53 1.75
CA ALA A 121 24.55 -4.36 2.27
C ALA A 121 24.47 -3.11 3.15
N PHE A 122 23.83 -2.07 2.66
CA PHE A 122 23.55 -0.85 3.41
C PHE A 122 22.13 -0.93 3.95
N THR A 123 21.94 -1.77 5.00
CA THR A 123 20.66 -1.91 5.70
C THR A 123 20.44 -0.75 6.67
N ARG A 124 19.22 -0.65 7.22
CA ARG A 124 18.91 0.36 8.22
C ARG A 124 19.87 0.30 9.42
N GLU A 125 20.08 -0.90 9.96
CA GLU A 125 20.94 -1.13 11.12
C GLU A 125 22.41 -0.72 10.83
N PHE A 126 22.89 -1.01 9.64
CA PHE A 126 24.22 -0.58 9.21
C PHE A 126 24.32 0.95 9.12
N LEU A 127 23.33 1.59 8.49
CA LEU A 127 23.30 3.04 8.34
C LEU A 127 23.23 3.75 9.71
N GLU A 128 22.40 3.26 10.63
CA GLU A 128 22.28 3.79 12.00
C GLU A 128 23.61 3.59 12.77
N ALA A 129 24.27 2.44 12.64
CA ALA A 129 25.54 2.18 13.31
C ALA A 129 26.66 3.13 12.85
N VAL A 130 26.85 3.31 11.53
CA VAL A 130 27.84 4.23 10.98
C VAL A 130 27.48 5.68 11.33
N ALA A 131 26.21 6.06 11.17
CA ALA A 131 25.76 7.40 11.48
C ALA A 131 25.94 7.76 12.96
N THR A 132 25.79 6.79 13.87
CA THR A 132 26.08 6.97 15.30
C THR A 132 27.56 7.18 15.54
N ALA A 133 28.41 6.33 14.96
CA ALA A 133 29.87 6.39 15.14
C ALA A 133 30.45 7.71 14.61
N GLU A 134 29.97 8.17 13.45
CA GLU A 134 30.49 9.34 12.76
C GLU A 134 29.67 10.62 13.03
N SER A 135 28.66 10.57 13.90
CA SER A 135 27.76 11.70 14.20
C SER A 135 27.10 12.28 12.95
N LEU A 136 26.65 11.44 12.01
CA LEU A 136 26.01 11.83 10.76
C LEU A 136 24.48 11.69 10.85
N CYS A 137 23.77 12.44 10.00
CA CYS A 137 22.34 12.20 9.78
C CYS A 137 22.16 10.87 8.99
N PRO A 138 21.54 9.81 9.57
CA PRO A 138 21.43 8.52 8.90
C PRO A 138 20.56 8.58 7.63
N PHE A 139 19.61 9.50 7.57
CA PHE A 139 18.78 9.71 6.39
C PHE A 139 19.61 10.28 5.23
N GLU A 140 20.30 11.42 5.44
CA GLU A 140 21.14 12.05 4.40
C GLU A 140 22.29 11.10 3.99
N PHE A 141 22.91 10.40 4.94
CA PHE A 141 23.93 9.40 4.66
C PHE A 141 23.41 8.27 3.76
N SER A 142 22.17 7.80 3.99
CA SER A 142 21.55 6.82 3.10
C SER A 142 21.37 7.35 1.67
N LEU A 143 20.99 8.63 1.56
CA LEU A 143 20.85 9.27 0.25
C LEU A 143 22.19 9.45 -0.46
N ASP A 144 23.28 9.77 0.23
CA ASP A 144 24.60 9.92 -0.37
C ASP A 144 25.20 8.57 -0.78
N LEU A 145 25.08 7.53 0.07
CA LEU A 145 25.47 6.17 -0.28
C LEU A 145 24.68 5.57 -1.44
N SER A 146 23.48 6.06 -1.72
CA SER A 146 22.65 5.57 -2.83
C SER A 146 23.31 5.68 -4.20
N ARG A 147 24.27 6.60 -4.36
CA ARG A 147 25.06 6.77 -5.59
C ARG A 147 25.93 5.53 -5.87
N PHE A 148 26.39 4.86 -4.84
CA PHE A 148 27.30 3.71 -4.92
C PHE A 148 26.58 2.35 -4.89
N ALA A 149 25.26 2.34 -4.69
CA ALA A 149 24.47 1.12 -4.68
C ALA A 149 24.00 0.73 -6.09
N ASP A 150 24.08 -0.56 -6.41
CA ASP A 150 23.55 -1.15 -7.65
C ASP A 150 22.02 -1.26 -7.61
N CYS A 151 21.50 -1.52 -6.41
CA CYS A 151 20.06 -1.59 -6.17
C CYS A 151 19.66 -0.73 -4.96
N ILE A 152 18.65 0.12 -5.16
CA ILE A 152 18.03 0.93 -4.12
C ILE A 152 16.67 0.35 -3.79
N ILE A 153 16.49 -0.12 -2.55
CA ILE A 153 15.23 -0.62 -2.00
C ILE A 153 14.55 0.55 -1.28
N CYS A 154 13.38 0.97 -1.74
CA CYS A 154 12.70 2.13 -1.15
C CYS A 154 11.17 2.08 -1.34
N ASP A 155 10.47 3.03 -0.71
CA ASP A 155 9.03 3.21 -0.89
C ASP A 155 8.72 3.78 -2.29
N TYR A 156 7.50 3.52 -2.79
CA TYR A 156 6.99 4.06 -4.06
C TYR A 156 7.15 5.58 -4.17
N ASN A 157 7.03 6.30 -3.05
CA ASN A 157 7.14 7.76 -3.01
C ASN A 157 8.47 8.24 -3.60
N TYR A 158 9.56 7.52 -3.39
CA TYR A 158 10.88 7.90 -3.87
C TYR A 158 11.05 7.81 -5.39
N ALA A 159 10.12 7.16 -6.09
CA ALA A 159 10.10 7.10 -7.54
C ALA A 159 8.94 7.91 -8.15
N PHE A 160 7.77 7.93 -7.50
CA PHE A 160 6.53 8.44 -8.11
C PHE A 160 6.01 9.75 -7.51
N ASP A 161 6.19 10.03 -6.21
CA ASP A 161 5.62 11.24 -5.58
C ASP A 161 6.35 12.50 -6.07
N PRO A 162 5.66 13.47 -6.69
CA PRO A 162 6.27 14.69 -7.22
C PRO A 162 6.90 15.59 -6.14
N ARG A 163 6.61 15.35 -4.86
CA ARG A 163 7.13 16.12 -3.73
C ARG A 163 8.46 15.59 -3.21
N VAL A 164 8.67 14.26 -3.26
CA VAL A 164 9.77 13.58 -2.55
C VAL A 164 10.59 12.61 -3.40
N TYR A 165 10.30 12.48 -4.70
CA TYR A 165 11.09 11.59 -5.56
C TYR A 165 12.58 11.93 -5.56
N LEU A 166 13.42 10.96 -5.77
CA LEU A 166 14.90 11.08 -5.73
C LEU A 166 15.43 11.91 -6.92
N ARG A 167 15.37 13.25 -6.78
CA ARG A 167 15.80 14.20 -7.83
C ARG A 167 17.24 13.99 -8.28
N ARG A 168 18.11 13.46 -7.39
CA ARG A 168 19.51 13.14 -7.72
C ARG A 168 19.67 12.06 -8.79
N PHE A 169 18.61 11.28 -9.05
CA PHE A 169 18.57 10.27 -10.10
C PHE A 169 17.59 10.61 -11.23
N PHE A 170 16.53 11.31 -10.90
CA PHE A 170 15.40 11.58 -11.79
C PHE A 170 15.29 13.08 -12.11
N GLY A 171 16.43 13.79 -12.21
CA GLY A 171 16.52 15.19 -12.60
C GLY A 171 16.53 15.40 -14.11
N GLU A 172 17.32 16.36 -14.59
CA GLU A 172 17.41 16.69 -16.01
C GLU A 172 18.09 15.59 -16.85
N GLU A 173 19.08 14.90 -16.28
CA GLU A 173 19.76 13.77 -16.92
C GLU A 173 19.25 12.46 -16.30
N ASN A 174 18.36 11.78 -17.01
CA ASN A 174 17.88 10.47 -16.59
C ASN A 174 18.89 9.39 -16.99
N GLY A 175 19.40 8.64 -16.02
CA GLY A 175 20.17 7.42 -16.28
C GLY A 175 19.30 6.26 -16.78
N VAL A 176 19.95 5.18 -17.17
CA VAL A 176 19.27 3.97 -17.65
C VAL A 176 18.85 3.10 -16.46
N TYR A 177 17.68 3.35 -15.92
CA TYR A 177 17.19 2.69 -14.70
C TYR A 177 16.11 1.65 -14.95
N THR A 178 16.04 0.66 -14.07
CA THR A 178 14.97 -0.36 -14.04
C THR A 178 14.17 -0.23 -12.75
N PHE A 179 12.84 -0.12 -12.86
CA PHE A 179 11.93 -0.17 -11.73
C PHE A 179 11.36 -1.57 -11.54
N LEU A 180 11.48 -2.10 -10.33
CA LEU A 180 10.84 -3.33 -9.88
C LEU A 180 9.77 -2.96 -8.85
N VAL A 181 8.51 -2.97 -9.24
CA VAL A 181 7.38 -2.54 -8.39
C VAL A 181 6.74 -3.77 -7.76
N ASP A 182 7.09 -4.03 -6.51
CA ASP A 182 6.57 -5.17 -5.73
C ASP A 182 5.23 -4.83 -5.10
N GLU A 183 4.36 -5.85 -4.99
CA GLU A 183 2.98 -5.70 -4.53
C GLU A 183 2.26 -4.53 -5.23
N ALA A 184 2.42 -4.49 -6.56
CA ALA A 184 2.02 -3.37 -7.41
C ALA A 184 0.54 -2.99 -7.30
N HIS A 185 -0.33 -3.90 -6.84
CA HIS A 185 -1.74 -3.59 -6.58
C HIS A 185 -1.92 -2.42 -5.59
N ASN A 186 -0.98 -2.23 -4.66
CA ASN A 186 -1.01 -1.11 -3.71
C ASN A 186 -0.74 0.25 -4.38
N LEU A 187 -0.07 0.25 -5.53
CA LEU A 187 0.27 1.50 -6.23
C LEU A 187 -0.99 2.27 -6.67
N VAL A 188 -2.13 1.61 -6.88
CA VAL A 188 -3.39 2.25 -7.29
C VAL A 188 -3.87 3.29 -6.26
N ASP A 189 -4.05 2.87 -5.01
CA ASP A 189 -4.51 3.78 -3.95
C ASP A 189 -3.38 4.72 -3.52
N ARG A 190 -2.13 4.24 -3.46
CA ARG A 190 -0.95 5.05 -3.14
C ARG A 190 -0.72 6.18 -4.14
N SER A 191 -0.87 5.92 -5.44
CA SER A 191 -0.70 6.96 -6.46
C SER A 191 -1.78 8.03 -6.38
N ARG A 192 -3.04 7.65 -6.13
CA ARG A 192 -4.11 8.63 -5.87
C ARG A 192 -3.77 9.54 -4.68
N GLU A 193 -3.23 8.98 -3.60
CA GLU A 193 -2.79 9.76 -2.44
C GLU A 193 -1.60 10.68 -2.77
N MET A 194 -0.58 10.15 -3.46
CA MET A 194 0.61 10.93 -3.86
C MET A 194 0.25 12.14 -4.73
N PHE A 195 -0.71 11.96 -5.64
CA PHE A 195 -1.14 13.02 -6.56
C PHE A 195 -2.32 13.84 -6.03
N SER A 196 -2.84 13.54 -4.86
CA SER A 196 -3.83 14.36 -4.16
C SER A 196 -3.16 15.30 -3.16
N ALA A 197 -3.87 16.38 -2.82
CA ALA A 197 -3.45 17.27 -1.75
C ALA A 197 -4.66 17.72 -0.94
N GLU A 198 -4.47 17.91 0.36
CA GLU A 198 -5.51 18.43 1.24
C GLU A 198 -5.03 19.64 2.02
N LEU A 199 -5.94 20.53 2.31
CA LEU A 199 -5.72 21.72 3.14
C LEU A 199 -6.81 21.77 4.20
N ARG A 200 -6.42 21.92 5.46
CA ARG A 200 -7.32 22.09 6.60
C ARG A 200 -7.21 23.49 7.16
N LYS A 201 -8.34 24.07 7.56
CA LYS A 201 -8.38 25.40 8.15
C LYS A 201 -7.69 25.45 9.52
N ALA A 202 -7.90 24.43 10.37
CA ALA A 202 -7.46 24.46 11.77
C ALA A 202 -5.95 24.70 11.95
N PRO A 203 -5.01 24.02 11.25
CA PRO A 203 -3.58 24.27 11.36
C PRO A 203 -3.19 25.71 10.97
N LEU A 204 -3.77 26.23 9.86
CA LEU A 204 -3.51 27.59 9.41
C LEU A 204 -3.98 28.64 10.41
N MET A 205 -5.09 28.37 11.11
CA MET A 205 -5.59 29.26 12.16
C MET A 205 -4.80 29.10 13.48
N GLY A 206 -4.20 27.95 13.73
CA GLY A 206 -3.19 27.75 14.75
C GLY A 206 -2.02 28.71 14.55
N LEU A 207 -1.35 28.60 13.41
CA LEU A 207 -0.24 29.49 13.02
C LEU A 207 -0.64 30.98 13.13
N ARG A 208 -1.82 31.37 12.63
CA ARG A 208 -2.26 32.77 12.71
C ARG A 208 -2.31 33.28 14.16
N ARG A 209 -2.71 32.42 15.12
CA ARG A 209 -2.73 32.76 16.56
C ARG A 209 -1.31 32.85 17.13
N SER A 210 -0.43 31.90 16.79
CA SER A 210 0.96 31.88 17.23
C SER A 210 1.75 33.11 16.74
N LEU A 211 1.42 33.65 15.57
CA LEU A 211 2.03 34.88 15.05
C LEU A 211 1.73 36.11 15.90
N ASN A 212 0.61 36.13 16.64
CA ASN A 212 0.22 37.22 17.54
C ASN A 212 0.43 38.62 16.96
N GLY A 213 0.03 38.86 15.69
CA GLY A 213 0.21 40.13 14.98
C GLY A 213 1.60 40.36 14.38
N GLN A 214 2.57 39.50 14.66
CA GLN A 214 3.86 39.50 13.99
C GLN A 214 3.71 39.11 12.50
N LEU A 215 4.67 39.44 11.68
CA LEU A 215 4.68 39.15 10.22
C LEU A 215 3.40 39.64 9.51
N PRO A 216 3.17 40.96 9.43
CA PRO A 216 1.90 41.51 8.91
C PRO A 216 1.50 41.03 7.52
N ALA A 217 2.46 40.70 6.64
CA ALA A 217 2.19 40.18 5.31
C ALA A 217 1.62 38.75 5.37
N VAL A 218 2.24 37.88 6.17
CA VAL A 218 1.78 36.50 6.40
C VAL A 218 0.41 36.50 7.09
N TYR A 219 0.25 37.30 8.13
CA TYR A 219 -1.00 37.44 8.88
C TYR A 219 -2.18 37.89 8.00
N ARG A 220 -1.97 38.89 7.14
CA ARG A 220 -2.99 39.38 6.18
C ARG A 220 -3.35 38.29 5.15
N ALA A 221 -2.35 37.55 4.65
CA ALA A 221 -2.58 36.46 3.72
C ALA A 221 -3.42 35.35 4.37
N LEU A 222 -3.10 34.95 5.61
CA LEU A 222 -3.87 33.97 6.38
C LEU A 222 -5.31 34.42 6.65
N ASN A 223 -5.55 35.73 6.88
CA ASN A 223 -6.92 36.26 6.98
C ASN A 223 -7.71 36.06 5.68
N GLY A 224 -7.07 36.33 4.53
CA GLY A 224 -7.69 36.11 3.23
C GLY A 224 -8.04 34.63 2.97
N VAL A 225 -7.14 33.73 3.35
CA VAL A 225 -7.38 32.27 3.29
C VAL A 225 -8.51 31.87 4.22
N ASN A 226 -8.51 32.36 5.47
CA ASN A 226 -9.56 32.06 6.44
C ASN A 226 -10.96 32.49 5.96
N ASN A 227 -11.09 33.70 5.41
CA ASN A 227 -12.37 34.21 4.94
C ASN A 227 -12.95 33.29 3.85
N TRP A 228 -12.12 32.89 2.89
CA TRP A 228 -12.54 31.97 1.84
C TRP A 228 -12.93 30.58 2.42
N LEU A 229 -12.13 30.02 3.33
CA LEU A 229 -12.42 28.75 3.97
C LEU A 229 -13.69 28.79 4.83
N LEU A 230 -14.03 29.93 5.42
CA LEU A 230 -15.30 30.13 6.14
C LEU A 230 -16.51 30.12 5.19
N GLU A 231 -16.38 30.75 4.01
CA GLU A 231 -17.42 30.71 2.97
C GLU A 231 -17.59 29.28 2.44
N ALA A 232 -16.51 28.60 2.12
CA ALA A 232 -16.52 27.20 1.70
C ALA A 232 -17.18 26.29 2.76
N ARG A 233 -16.91 26.52 4.06
CA ARG A 233 -17.57 25.79 5.15
C ARG A 233 -19.08 26.04 5.21
N ARG A 234 -19.52 27.29 5.00
CA ARG A 234 -20.96 27.65 5.00
C ARG A 234 -21.71 27.01 3.83
N SER A 235 -21.05 26.86 2.68
CA SER A 235 -21.63 26.23 1.49
C SER A 235 -21.66 24.71 1.56
N CYS A 236 -20.94 24.07 2.52
CA CYS A 236 -21.02 22.64 2.74
C CYS A 236 -22.26 22.30 3.60
N PRO A 237 -23.09 21.34 3.19
CA PRO A 237 -24.11 20.75 4.05
C PRO A 237 -23.49 20.21 5.35
N GLU A 238 -24.32 19.96 6.37
CA GLU A 238 -23.80 19.39 7.62
C GLU A 238 -23.13 18.05 7.40
N ALA A 239 -22.21 17.68 8.30
CA ALA A 239 -21.13 16.68 8.23
C ALA A 239 -21.39 15.32 7.51
N ALA A 240 -22.64 15.00 7.13
CA ALA A 240 -23.00 13.77 6.44
C ALA A 240 -22.94 13.84 4.90
N ASN A 241 -22.69 15.03 4.30
CA ASN A 241 -22.77 15.20 2.86
C ASN A 241 -21.60 16.06 2.33
N PRO A 242 -20.41 15.47 2.12
CA PRO A 242 -19.30 16.18 1.50
C PRO A 242 -19.68 16.60 0.07
N ARG A 243 -19.28 17.83 -0.34
CA ARG A 243 -19.52 18.40 -1.66
C ARG A 243 -18.31 18.17 -2.55
N ALA A 244 -18.53 17.97 -3.84
CA ALA A 244 -17.46 17.92 -4.82
C ALA A 244 -17.76 18.81 -6.03
N GLU A 245 -16.69 19.30 -6.67
CA GLU A 245 -16.70 20.11 -7.89
C GLU A 245 -15.61 19.60 -8.86
N GLU A 246 -15.90 19.66 -10.15
CA GLU A 246 -14.95 19.31 -11.22
C GLU A 246 -13.95 20.43 -11.54
N ALA A 247 -14.09 21.58 -10.87
CA ALA A 247 -13.23 22.74 -11.05
C ALA A 247 -12.25 22.90 -9.88
N PRO A 248 -11.07 23.50 -10.12
CA PRO A 248 -10.15 23.85 -9.04
C PRO A 248 -10.74 24.98 -8.17
N PRO A 249 -10.34 25.09 -6.88
CA PRO A 249 -10.84 26.13 -5.98
C PRO A 249 -10.22 27.50 -6.33
N ALA A 250 -10.61 28.07 -7.48
CA ALA A 250 -9.98 29.23 -8.11
C ALA A 250 -9.83 30.45 -7.17
N GLY A 251 -10.84 30.70 -6.32
CA GLY A 251 -10.78 31.79 -5.34
C GLY A 251 -9.79 31.54 -4.19
N LEU A 252 -9.41 30.30 -3.90
CA LEU A 252 -8.44 29.95 -2.86
C LEU A 252 -6.99 30.09 -3.35
N LEU A 253 -6.70 29.66 -4.58
CA LEU A 253 -5.33 29.54 -5.09
C LEU A 253 -4.53 30.85 -5.02
N PRO A 254 -5.03 32.03 -5.46
CA PRO A 254 -4.28 33.27 -5.36
C PRO A 254 -4.02 33.72 -3.91
N ARG A 255 -4.88 33.30 -2.96
CA ARG A 255 -4.70 33.59 -1.53
C ARG A 255 -3.59 32.72 -0.95
N LEU A 256 -3.52 31.45 -1.33
CA LEU A 256 -2.45 30.53 -0.95
C LEU A 256 -1.10 30.95 -1.54
N GLN A 257 -1.06 31.40 -2.80
CA GLN A 257 0.15 31.93 -3.43
C GLN A 257 0.70 33.14 -2.68
N ARG A 258 -0.17 34.08 -2.27
CA ARG A 258 0.23 35.23 -1.45
C ARG A 258 0.79 34.80 -0.09
N PHE A 259 0.18 33.83 0.56
CA PHE A 259 0.70 33.26 1.80
C PHE A 259 2.07 32.60 1.59
N ALA A 260 2.19 31.76 0.57
CA ALA A 260 3.45 31.04 0.27
C ALA A 260 4.59 32.02 -0.03
N GLY A 261 4.35 33.05 -0.84
CA GLY A 261 5.36 34.11 -1.13
C GLY A 261 5.79 34.89 0.12
N ALA A 262 4.83 35.32 0.95
CA ALA A 262 5.16 36.04 2.18
C ALA A 262 5.90 35.15 3.20
N ALA A 263 5.50 33.88 3.33
CA ALA A 263 6.16 32.91 4.21
C ALA A 263 7.58 32.59 3.73
N GLN A 264 7.77 32.37 2.43
CA GLN A 264 9.06 32.10 1.82
C GLN A 264 10.05 33.25 2.06
N THR A 265 9.63 34.49 1.82
CA THR A 265 10.46 35.68 2.03
C THR A 265 11.00 35.78 3.45
N TRP A 266 10.19 35.40 4.44
CA TRP A 266 10.65 35.40 5.83
C TRP A 266 11.50 34.16 6.18
N LEU A 267 11.09 32.98 5.75
CA LEU A 267 11.80 31.73 6.04
C LEU A 267 13.24 31.71 5.46
N THR A 268 13.47 32.39 4.33
CA THR A 268 14.82 32.49 3.73
C THR A 268 15.78 33.37 4.54
N GLN A 269 15.29 34.21 5.45
CA GLN A 269 16.14 35.01 6.34
C GLN A 269 16.74 34.19 7.49
N ASN A 270 16.32 32.95 7.67
CA ASN A 270 16.75 32.01 8.70
C ASN A 270 16.69 32.55 10.15
N ILE A 271 15.68 33.38 10.45
CA ILE A 271 15.49 34.01 11.76
C ILE A 271 14.86 32.96 12.72
N ALA A 272 15.46 32.80 13.89
CA ALA A 272 14.88 31.99 14.95
C ALA A 272 13.65 32.71 15.54
N ALA A 273 12.52 31.99 15.62
CA ALA A 273 11.29 32.48 16.22
C ALA A 273 10.45 31.32 16.74
N PRO A 274 9.68 31.50 17.81
CA PRO A 274 8.86 30.40 18.36
C PRO A 274 7.87 29.77 17.37
N PHE A 275 7.37 30.57 16.44
CA PHE A 275 6.41 30.15 15.40
C PHE A 275 7.06 29.63 14.12
N ARG A 276 8.40 29.59 14.03
CA ARG A 276 9.12 29.23 12.79
C ARG A 276 8.75 27.84 12.28
N GLN A 277 8.66 26.87 13.17
CA GLN A 277 8.33 25.50 12.82
C GLN A 277 6.89 25.39 12.28
N GLU A 278 5.92 26.00 12.94
CA GLU A 278 4.52 26.04 12.49
C GLU A 278 4.38 26.75 11.12
N LEU A 279 5.15 27.83 10.91
CA LEU A 279 5.18 28.55 9.63
C LEU A 279 5.76 27.68 8.53
N LEU A 280 6.83 26.92 8.80
CA LEU A 280 7.47 26.03 7.85
C LEU A 280 6.53 24.87 7.45
N GLU A 281 5.85 24.27 8.41
CA GLU A 281 4.85 23.22 8.17
C GLU A 281 3.68 23.73 7.33
N ALA A 282 3.15 24.90 7.67
CA ALA A 282 2.09 25.55 6.88
C ALA A 282 2.56 25.91 5.47
N PHE A 283 3.79 26.38 5.32
CA PHE A 283 4.40 26.69 4.02
C PHE A 283 4.52 25.42 3.16
N PHE A 284 5.01 24.32 3.69
CA PHE A 284 5.11 23.06 2.95
C PHE A 284 3.73 22.48 2.60
N SER A 285 2.77 22.54 3.52
CA SER A 285 1.40 22.10 3.27
C SER A 285 0.75 22.90 2.13
N VAL A 286 0.85 24.24 2.18
CA VAL A 286 0.31 25.11 1.14
C VAL A 286 1.04 24.94 -0.19
N SER A 287 2.37 24.86 -0.18
CA SER A 287 3.18 24.65 -1.39
C SER A 287 2.88 23.29 -2.04
N GLY A 288 2.66 22.24 -1.22
CA GLY A 288 2.22 20.93 -1.70
C GLY A 288 0.84 20.99 -2.38
N PHE A 289 -0.10 21.72 -1.78
CA PHE A 289 -1.43 21.94 -2.34
C PHE A 289 -1.39 22.70 -3.67
N LEU A 290 -0.61 23.77 -3.75
CA LEU A 290 -0.44 24.58 -4.97
C LEU A 290 0.19 23.75 -6.10
N ARG A 291 1.18 22.93 -5.80
CA ARG A 291 1.83 22.04 -6.79
C ARG A 291 0.87 21.01 -7.39
N VAL A 292 -0.06 20.49 -6.59
CA VAL A 292 -1.12 19.61 -7.11
C VAL A 292 -2.15 20.42 -7.90
N ALA A 293 -2.48 21.64 -7.46
CA ALA A 293 -3.40 22.52 -8.18
C ALA A 293 -2.89 22.92 -9.59
N GLU A 294 -1.58 23.02 -9.78
CA GLU A 294 -0.95 23.25 -11.10
C GLU A 294 -1.18 22.10 -12.08
N ARG A 295 -1.43 20.88 -11.56
CA ARG A 295 -1.70 19.67 -12.34
C ARG A 295 -3.19 19.36 -12.47
N PHE A 296 -4.05 20.23 -11.93
CA PHE A 296 -5.48 20.00 -11.90
C PHE A 296 -6.08 20.06 -13.32
N ASP A 297 -6.63 18.94 -13.74
CA ASP A 297 -7.32 18.77 -15.01
C ASP A 297 -8.58 17.91 -14.84
N ALA A 298 -9.13 17.38 -15.93
CA ALA A 298 -10.30 16.51 -15.90
C ALA A 298 -10.08 15.17 -15.18
N THR A 299 -8.88 14.87 -14.69
CA THR A 299 -8.56 13.70 -13.85
C THR A 299 -8.64 14.01 -12.35
N TYR A 300 -9.08 15.20 -11.98
CA TYR A 300 -9.22 15.65 -10.59
C TYR A 300 -10.65 16.08 -10.25
N ALA A 301 -10.93 16.11 -8.95
CA ALA A 301 -12.09 16.77 -8.36
C ALA A 301 -11.67 17.54 -7.10
N THR A 302 -12.34 18.68 -6.83
CA THR A 302 -12.21 19.39 -5.56
C THR A 302 -13.27 18.88 -4.60
N CYS A 303 -12.87 18.30 -3.48
CA CYS A 303 -13.77 17.81 -2.43
C CYS A 303 -13.74 18.75 -1.23
N TYR A 304 -14.91 19.05 -0.68
CA TYR A 304 -15.10 19.88 0.51
C TYR A 304 -15.74 19.04 1.60
N GLU A 305 -15.15 19.02 2.77
CA GLU A 305 -15.67 18.28 3.93
C GLU A 305 -15.71 19.18 5.17
N ARG A 306 -16.89 19.29 5.76
CA ARG A 306 -17.05 20.02 7.02
C ARG A 306 -16.76 19.08 8.19
N LEU A 307 -15.81 19.47 9.05
CA LEU A 307 -15.38 18.71 10.22
C LEU A 307 -15.69 19.52 11.50
N GLY A 308 -16.96 19.59 11.88
CA GLY A 308 -17.42 20.44 12.98
C GLY A 308 -17.15 21.92 12.70
N THR A 309 -16.24 22.53 13.47
CA THR A 309 -15.81 23.92 13.28
C THR A 309 -14.73 24.10 12.21
N ASP A 310 -14.11 23.00 11.76
CA ASP A 310 -13.09 22.97 10.71
C ASP A 310 -13.69 22.73 9.32
N VAL A 311 -12.91 22.93 8.29
CA VAL A 311 -13.19 22.56 6.90
C VAL A 311 -11.93 22.03 6.25
N LYS A 312 -12.11 20.96 5.49
CA LYS A 312 -11.07 20.34 4.67
C LYS A 312 -11.40 20.58 3.19
N VAL A 313 -10.44 21.05 2.43
CA VAL A 313 -10.49 21.15 0.97
C VAL A 313 -9.46 20.17 0.42
N ARG A 314 -9.87 19.25 -0.44
CA ARG A 314 -9.00 18.24 -1.02
C ARG A 314 -9.08 18.30 -2.55
N LEU A 315 -7.93 18.39 -3.18
CA LEU A 315 -7.76 18.11 -4.60
C LEU A 315 -7.55 16.61 -4.74
N PHE A 316 -8.59 15.92 -5.18
CA PHE A 316 -8.60 14.46 -5.24
C PHE A 316 -8.30 13.97 -6.65
N CYS A 317 -7.23 13.19 -6.79
CA CYS A 317 -6.85 12.54 -8.05
C CYS A 317 -7.78 11.35 -8.33
N LEU A 318 -8.64 11.47 -9.32
CA LEU A 318 -9.57 10.44 -9.78
C LEU A 318 -8.83 9.38 -10.61
N ASP A 319 -7.94 9.82 -11.50
CA ASP A 319 -7.16 8.95 -12.37
C ASP A 319 -5.67 9.30 -12.32
N PRO A 320 -4.84 8.48 -11.67
CA PRO A 320 -3.40 8.72 -11.57
C PRO A 320 -2.61 8.31 -12.82
N ALA A 321 -3.27 7.74 -13.85
CA ALA A 321 -2.60 7.19 -15.02
C ALA A 321 -1.72 8.21 -15.76
N PRO A 322 -2.13 9.46 -16.02
CA PRO A 322 -1.27 10.44 -16.68
C PRO A 322 -0.01 10.75 -15.87
N GLN A 323 -0.15 10.95 -14.56
CA GLN A 323 0.97 11.28 -13.67
C GLN A 323 1.93 10.10 -13.49
N LEU A 324 1.39 8.87 -13.42
CA LEU A 324 2.23 7.66 -13.40
C LEU A 324 2.95 7.47 -14.73
N ALA A 325 2.29 7.70 -15.88
CA ALA A 325 2.92 7.66 -17.19
C ALA A 325 4.09 8.64 -17.31
N GLU A 326 3.94 9.87 -16.78
CA GLU A 326 5.03 10.85 -16.68
C GLU A 326 6.17 10.32 -15.80
N ALA A 327 5.85 9.81 -14.61
CA ALA A 327 6.86 9.28 -13.69
C ALA A 327 7.60 8.05 -14.24
N LEU A 328 6.94 7.24 -15.05
CA LEU A 328 7.55 6.08 -15.72
C LEU A 328 8.56 6.48 -16.82
N GLN A 329 8.60 7.72 -17.26
CA GLN A 329 9.67 8.22 -18.14
C GLN A 329 11.02 8.31 -17.42
N ARG A 330 11.06 8.26 -16.09
CA ARG A 330 12.27 8.23 -15.26
C ARG A 330 13.02 6.90 -15.32
N CYS A 331 12.42 5.86 -15.90
CA CYS A 331 13.06 4.56 -16.06
C CYS A 331 12.98 4.09 -17.52
N ARG A 332 13.99 3.31 -17.93
CA ARG A 332 14.00 2.63 -19.21
C ARG A 332 12.99 1.48 -19.25
N SER A 333 12.94 0.70 -18.16
CA SER A 333 12.07 -0.47 -18.04
C SER A 333 11.40 -0.53 -16.68
N VAL A 334 10.20 -1.10 -16.63
CA VAL A 334 9.48 -1.35 -15.39
C VAL A 334 8.84 -2.73 -15.38
N VAL A 335 8.93 -3.40 -14.24
CA VAL A 335 8.21 -4.66 -13.98
C VAL A 335 7.29 -4.46 -12.79
N PHE A 336 5.99 -4.44 -13.03
CA PHE A 336 4.96 -4.47 -11.99
C PHE A 336 4.62 -5.92 -11.67
N PHE A 337 4.77 -6.34 -10.44
CA PHE A 337 4.44 -7.71 -10.05
C PHE A 337 3.68 -7.78 -8.74
N SER A 338 2.72 -8.68 -8.70
CA SER A 338 1.93 -8.98 -7.49
C SER A 338 1.26 -10.36 -7.61
N ALA A 339 0.74 -10.85 -6.51
CA ALA A 339 -0.13 -12.03 -6.50
C ALA A 339 -1.55 -11.73 -7.00
N THR A 340 -1.94 -10.47 -6.99
CA THR A 340 -3.32 -10.03 -7.23
C THR A 340 -3.36 -8.78 -8.12
N LEU A 341 -3.27 -8.99 -9.43
CA LEU A 341 -3.47 -7.96 -10.45
C LEU A 341 -4.66 -8.31 -11.35
N THR A 342 -5.79 -8.62 -10.73
CA THR A 342 -6.99 -9.06 -11.43
C THR A 342 -8.04 -7.94 -11.52
N PRO A 343 -8.49 -7.58 -12.74
CA PRO A 343 -7.97 -7.99 -14.04
C PRO A 343 -6.74 -7.17 -14.48
N LEU A 344 -5.76 -7.79 -15.14
CA LEU A 344 -4.52 -7.12 -15.60
C LEU A 344 -4.77 -5.86 -16.43
N GLY A 345 -5.82 -5.86 -17.28
CA GLY A 345 -6.17 -4.70 -18.10
C GLY A 345 -6.62 -3.47 -17.32
N TYR A 346 -7.16 -3.63 -16.13
CA TYR A 346 -7.46 -2.52 -15.22
C TYR A 346 -6.17 -1.90 -14.71
N PHE A 347 -5.24 -2.73 -14.21
CA PHE A 347 -3.96 -2.25 -13.68
C PHE A 347 -3.09 -1.59 -14.75
N GLU A 348 -3.04 -2.16 -15.96
CA GLU A 348 -2.32 -1.56 -17.08
C GLU A 348 -2.80 -0.13 -17.38
N LYS A 349 -4.13 0.07 -17.41
CA LYS A 349 -4.70 1.40 -17.64
C LYS A 349 -4.38 2.36 -16.51
N ILE A 350 -4.62 1.94 -15.25
CA ILE A 350 -4.47 2.82 -14.09
C ILE A 350 -2.99 3.16 -13.80
N PHE A 351 -2.05 2.29 -14.19
CA PHE A 351 -0.62 2.58 -14.09
C PHE A 351 -0.10 3.46 -15.23
N GLY A 352 -0.94 3.84 -16.18
CA GLY A 352 -0.53 4.64 -17.33
C GLY A 352 0.48 3.92 -18.23
N CYS A 353 0.38 2.61 -18.33
CA CYS A 353 1.30 1.82 -19.15
C CYS A 353 1.13 2.11 -20.64
N ARG A 354 2.24 2.01 -21.38
CA ARG A 354 2.25 2.11 -22.84
C ARG A 354 1.41 1.00 -23.46
N ARG A 355 0.87 1.23 -24.66
CA ARG A 355 0.11 0.20 -25.41
C ARG A 355 0.93 -1.07 -25.73
N SER A 356 2.26 -0.95 -25.77
CA SER A 356 3.20 -2.06 -25.96
C SER A 356 3.47 -2.86 -24.69
N ALA A 357 2.92 -2.45 -23.53
CA ALA A 357 3.12 -3.14 -22.26
C ALA A 357 2.67 -4.60 -22.35
N ARG A 358 3.48 -5.49 -21.81
CA ARG A 358 3.19 -6.92 -21.83
C ARG A 358 2.51 -7.36 -20.53
N ARG A 359 1.62 -8.32 -20.65
CA ARG A 359 0.90 -8.93 -19.54
C ARG A 359 1.31 -10.39 -19.41
N LEU A 360 1.65 -10.80 -18.20
CA LEU A 360 1.98 -12.19 -17.90
C LEU A 360 1.18 -12.64 -16.68
N ARG A 361 0.41 -13.70 -16.84
CA ARG A 361 -0.24 -14.40 -15.75
C ARG A 361 0.39 -15.78 -15.61
N LEU A 362 0.90 -16.07 -14.42
CA LEU A 362 1.51 -17.37 -14.12
C LEU A 362 0.52 -18.26 -13.39
N PRO A 363 0.43 -19.55 -13.76
CA PRO A 363 -0.34 -20.50 -12.98
C PRO A 363 0.32 -20.73 -11.61
N SER A 364 -0.47 -21.21 -10.64
CA SER A 364 0.08 -21.68 -9.37
C SER A 364 1.00 -22.89 -9.63
N PRO A 365 2.21 -22.91 -9.05
CA PRO A 365 3.10 -24.06 -9.15
C PRO A 365 2.69 -25.20 -8.22
N PHE A 366 1.70 -24.96 -7.37
CA PHE A 366 1.26 -25.92 -6.35
C PHE A 366 0.16 -26.82 -6.90
N PRO A 367 0.08 -28.08 -6.44
CA PRO A 367 -0.95 -29.01 -6.88
C PRO A 367 -2.36 -28.47 -6.62
N PRO A 368 -3.22 -28.34 -7.65
CA PRO A 368 -4.57 -27.77 -7.45
C PRO A 368 -5.43 -28.55 -6.43
N GLN A 369 -5.18 -29.85 -6.27
CA GLN A 369 -5.89 -30.69 -5.31
C GLN A 369 -5.57 -30.36 -3.85
N HIS A 370 -4.49 -29.62 -3.55
CA HIS A 370 -4.14 -29.19 -2.21
C HIS A 370 -4.98 -28.00 -1.71
N LEU A 371 -5.75 -27.35 -2.60
CA LEU A 371 -6.63 -26.25 -2.24
C LEU A 371 -8.09 -26.60 -2.51
N GLY A 372 -8.88 -26.75 -1.44
CA GLY A 372 -10.33 -26.85 -1.54
C GLY A 372 -10.99 -25.47 -1.54
N VAL A 373 -11.75 -25.11 -2.58
CA VAL A 373 -12.49 -23.84 -2.64
C VAL A 373 -13.98 -24.09 -2.66
N PHE A 374 -14.69 -23.53 -1.68
CA PHE A 374 -16.12 -23.73 -1.50
C PHE A 374 -16.87 -22.40 -1.57
N LEU A 375 -17.95 -22.34 -2.38
CA LEU A 375 -18.85 -21.19 -2.48
C LEU A 375 -20.11 -21.48 -1.67
N THR A 376 -20.34 -20.70 -0.62
CA THR A 376 -21.55 -20.76 0.18
C THR A 376 -22.40 -19.51 -0.09
N PRO A 377 -23.50 -19.61 -0.87
CA PRO A 377 -24.31 -18.47 -1.27
C PRO A 377 -25.12 -17.93 -0.07
N THR A 378 -24.53 -17.01 0.66
CA THR A 378 -25.15 -16.31 1.80
C THR A 378 -25.35 -14.86 1.41
N ALA A 379 -26.50 -14.27 1.72
CA ALA A 379 -26.75 -12.86 1.46
C ALA A 379 -26.04 -11.97 2.48
N THR A 380 -24.87 -11.43 2.13
CA THR A 380 -24.04 -10.58 3.01
C THR A 380 -24.24 -9.08 2.76
N TYR A 381 -25.28 -8.68 2.05
CA TYR A 381 -25.63 -7.28 1.83
C TYR A 381 -25.87 -6.55 3.15
N TYR A 382 -25.48 -5.28 3.22
CA TYR A 382 -25.54 -4.49 4.45
C TYR A 382 -26.86 -4.62 5.22
N ARG A 383 -28.00 -4.47 4.52
CA ARG A 383 -29.34 -4.56 5.13
C ARG A 383 -29.74 -5.97 5.59
N GLN A 384 -28.99 -7.00 5.22
CA GLN A 384 -29.33 -8.40 5.54
C GLN A 384 -28.38 -9.03 6.55
N ARG A 385 -27.32 -8.32 6.95
CA ARG A 385 -26.24 -8.85 7.79
C ARG A 385 -26.75 -9.40 9.12
N SER A 386 -27.61 -8.66 9.82
CA SER A 386 -28.19 -9.12 11.10
C SER A 386 -28.97 -10.43 10.95
N ARG A 387 -29.76 -10.56 9.87
CA ARG A 387 -30.54 -11.77 9.59
C ARG A 387 -29.66 -12.97 9.21
N THR A 388 -28.55 -12.75 8.54
CA THR A 388 -27.69 -13.80 7.99
C THR A 388 -26.46 -14.10 8.85
N ALA A 389 -26.19 -13.34 9.90
CA ALA A 389 -25.08 -13.58 10.83
C ALA A 389 -25.10 -15.00 11.43
N PRO A 390 -26.24 -15.59 11.85
CA PRO A 390 -26.27 -16.98 12.32
C PRO A 390 -25.84 -17.98 11.24
N ALA A 391 -26.22 -17.77 9.98
CA ALA A 391 -25.80 -18.65 8.87
C ALA A 391 -24.31 -18.50 8.55
N VAL A 392 -23.73 -17.30 8.78
CA VAL A 392 -22.28 -17.10 8.69
C VAL A 392 -21.58 -17.88 9.79
N ALA A 393 -22.02 -17.73 11.05
CA ALA A 393 -21.47 -18.42 12.21
C ALA A 393 -21.54 -19.95 12.03
N GLN A 394 -22.69 -20.49 11.61
CA GLN A 394 -22.86 -21.91 11.32
C GLN A 394 -21.89 -22.42 10.25
N GLY A 395 -21.63 -21.63 9.20
CA GLY A 395 -20.65 -22.01 8.17
C GLY A 395 -19.22 -22.03 8.70
N ILE A 396 -18.84 -21.13 9.61
CA ILE A 396 -17.55 -21.15 10.29
C ILE A 396 -17.45 -22.39 11.18
N GLU A 397 -18.49 -22.67 11.98
CA GLU A 397 -18.55 -23.86 12.82
C GLU A 397 -18.44 -25.15 12.02
N THR A 398 -19.18 -25.24 10.89
CA THR A 398 -19.09 -26.38 9.98
C THR A 398 -17.67 -26.60 9.47
N LEU A 399 -16.93 -25.54 9.17
CA LEU A 399 -15.55 -25.62 8.70
C LEU A 399 -14.62 -26.15 9.80
N VAL A 400 -14.63 -25.53 10.97
CA VAL A 400 -13.69 -25.87 12.06
C VAL A 400 -13.96 -27.25 12.67
N ALA A 401 -15.19 -27.75 12.52
CA ALA A 401 -15.59 -29.07 12.95
C ALA A 401 -14.97 -30.23 12.13
N GLN A 402 -14.46 -29.95 10.92
CA GLN A 402 -13.93 -31.03 10.05
C GLN A 402 -12.45 -31.32 10.30
N ARG A 403 -11.69 -30.36 10.82
CA ARG A 403 -10.27 -30.55 11.11
C ARG A 403 -9.84 -29.58 12.21
N LYS A 404 -9.11 -30.09 13.19
CA LYS A 404 -8.38 -29.26 14.17
C LYS A 404 -7.29 -28.47 13.46
N GLY A 405 -7.12 -27.19 13.80
CA GLY A 405 -6.08 -26.32 13.23
C GLY A 405 -6.43 -24.84 13.34
N ASN A 406 -5.71 -24.01 12.63
CA ASN A 406 -5.85 -22.57 12.68
C ASN A 406 -6.62 -22.04 11.46
N TYR A 407 -7.55 -21.15 11.71
CA TYR A 407 -8.46 -20.58 10.71
C TYR A 407 -8.50 -19.06 10.80
N LEU A 408 -8.51 -18.37 9.66
CA LEU A 408 -8.77 -16.94 9.57
C LEU A 408 -10.12 -16.67 8.90
N VAL A 409 -10.92 -15.81 9.51
CA VAL A 409 -12.21 -15.38 8.97
C VAL A 409 -12.17 -13.88 8.71
N PHE A 410 -12.32 -13.49 7.46
CA PHE A 410 -12.26 -12.09 7.03
C PHE A 410 -13.65 -11.51 6.80
N PHE A 411 -13.89 -10.35 7.38
CA PHE A 411 -15.14 -9.59 7.29
C PHE A 411 -14.93 -8.25 6.55
N PRO A 412 -15.97 -7.69 5.92
CA PRO A 412 -15.86 -6.41 5.23
C PRO A 412 -15.81 -5.20 6.17
N SER A 413 -16.10 -5.37 7.47
CA SER A 413 -16.06 -4.30 8.47
C SER A 413 -16.02 -4.86 9.89
N TYR A 414 -15.52 -4.07 10.84
CA TYR A 414 -15.55 -4.40 12.28
C TYR A 414 -16.98 -4.62 12.79
N ALA A 415 -17.94 -3.78 12.38
CA ALA A 415 -19.34 -3.94 12.80
C ALA A 415 -19.93 -5.31 12.40
N TYR A 416 -19.58 -5.82 11.22
CA TYR A 416 -20.06 -7.15 10.81
C TYR A 416 -19.28 -8.29 11.49
N LEU A 417 -18.00 -8.08 11.75
CA LEU A 417 -17.19 -8.99 12.55
C LEU A 417 -17.80 -9.17 13.94
N GLU A 418 -18.09 -8.08 14.65
CA GLU A 418 -18.68 -8.11 15.99
C GLU A 418 -20.07 -8.77 15.99
N LEU A 419 -20.91 -8.43 15.02
CA LEU A 419 -22.23 -9.03 14.87
C LEU A 419 -22.17 -10.56 14.73
N VAL A 420 -21.19 -11.09 13.98
CA VAL A 420 -21.01 -12.54 13.84
C VAL A 420 -20.35 -13.13 15.08
N ARG A 421 -19.39 -12.44 15.72
CA ARG A 421 -18.73 -12.86 16.96
C ARG A 421 -19.73 -13.09 18.09
N GLU A 422 -20.73 -12.23 18.23
CA GLU A 422 -21.78 -12.34 19.26
C GLU A 422 -22.61 -13.63 19.13
N VAL A 423 -22.87 -14.05 17.90
CA VAL A 423 -23.67 -15.26 17.61
C VAL A 423 -22.83 -16.52 17.38
N PHE A 424 -21.53 -16.36 17.16
CA PHE A 424 -20.59 -17.48 16.98
C PHE A 424 -20.18 -18.05 18.35
N LYS A 425 -20.88 -19.09 18.75
CA LYS A 425 -20.58 -19.85 19.99
C LYS A 425 -20.24 -21.28 19.58
N PRO A 426 -18.95 -21.62 19.44
CA PRO A 426 -18.55 -22.97 19.04
C PRO A 426 -19.13 -24.02 19.99
N SER A 427 -19.82 -25.01 19.45
CA SER A 427 -20.38 -26.12 20.22
C SER A 427 -19.32 -27.15 20.63
N GLN A 428 -18.17 -27.16 19.93
CA GLN A 428 -17.05 -28.03 20.22
C GLN A 428 -16.17 -27.48 21.33
N ALA A 429 -15.83 -28.31 22.31
CA ALA A 429 -14.80 -27.99 23.30
C ALA A 429 -13.44 -27.85 22.60
N GLY A 430 -12.63 -26.87 23.05
CA GLY A 430 -11.28 -26.65 22.52
C GLY A 430 -11.23 -25.79 21.26
N VAL A 431 -12.26 -24.98 20.94
CA VAL A 431 -12.20 -23.92 19.94
C VAL A 431 -11.96 -22.59 20.62
N GLU A 432 -10.86 -21.95 20.31
CA GLU A 432 -10.52 -20.62 20.78
C GLU A 432 -10.80 -19.57 19.70
N VAL A 433 -11.37 -18.44 20.09
CA VAL A 433 -11.70 -17.33 19.19
C VAL A 433 -10.94 -16.06 19.60
N ILE A 434 -10.15 -15.53 18.67
CA ILE A 434 -9.48 -14.23 18.83
C ILE A 434 -9.95 -13.27 17.77
N SER A 435 -10.02 -11.97 18.09
CA SER A 435 -10.58 -10.97 17.18
C SER A 435 -9.65 -9.78 17.01
N GLN A 436 -9.53 -9.31 15.77
CA GLN A 436 -8.91 -8.03 15.47
C GLN A 436 -9.77 -6.89 16.04
N ARG A 437 -9.12 -5.96 16.74
CA ARG A 437 -9.74 -4.72 17.21
C ARG A 437 -9.29 -3.53 16.35
N PRO A 438 -10.11 -2.45 16.27
CA PRO A 438 -9.63 -1.18 15.72
C PRO A 438 -8.38 -0.71 16.49
N GLU A 439 -7.49 0.01 15.80
CA GLU A 439 -6.33 0.70 16.40
C GLU A 439 -5.33 -0.19 17.17
N MET A 440 -5.29 -1.51 16.88
CA MET A 440 -4.26 -2.38 17.46
C MET A 440 -2.86 -1.83 17.16
N SER A 441 -2.04 -1.72 18.20
CA SER A 441 -0.62 -1.38 18.10
C SER A 441 0.18 -2.47 17.37
N GLU A 442 1.40 -2.17 16.93
CA GLU A 442 2.26 -3.16 16.27
C GLU A 442 2.54 -4.39 17.16
N PRO A 443 2.90 -4.26 18.45
CA PRO A 443 3.04 -5.41 19.35
C PRO A 443 1.76 -6.26 19.51
N GLU A 444 0.59 -5.62 19.55
CA GLU A 444 -0.67 -6.37 19.65
C GLU A 444 -0.96 -7.18 18.38
N ARG A 445 -0.58 -6.65 17.20
CA ARG A 445 -0.69 -7.37 15.92
C ARG A 445 0.27 -8.56 15.85
N GLU A 446 1.48 -8.38 16.32
CA GLU A 446 2.47 -9.46 16.42
C GLU A 446 2.00 -10.54 17.40
N ALA A 447 1.47 -10.16 18.56
CA ALA A 447 0.89 -11.09 19.53
C ALA A 447 -0.30 -11.86 18.95
N PHE A 448 -1.19 -11.21 18.17
CA PHE A 448 -2.28 -11.88 17.46
C PHE A 448 -1.77 -12.94 16.50
N LEU A 449 -0.71 -12.63 15.72
CA LEU A 449 -0.13 -13.56 14.74
C LEU A 449 0.67 -14.69 15.40
N ALA A 450 1.31 -14.44 16.51
CA ALA A 450 2.06 -15.44 17.27
C ALA A 450 1.15 -16.56 17.81
N ARG A 451 -0.18 -16.30 17.95
CA ARG A 451 -1.14 -17.33 18.34
C ARG A 451 -1.36 -18.42 17.27
N PHE A 452 -1.05 -18.11 15.99
CA PHE A 452 -1.14 -19.06 14.88
C PHE A 452 0.11 -19.93 14.86
N ASP A 453 0.21 -20.84 15.79
CA ASP A 453 1.31 -21.81 15.88
C ASP A 453 0.88 -23.21 15.42
N ILE A 454 1.87 -24.05 15.06
CA ILE A 454 1.64 -25.42 14.59
C ILE A 454 1.20 -26.30 15.78
N ASP A 455 1.80 -26.09 16.94
CA ASP A 455 1.60 -26.91 18.15
C ASP A 455 0.41 -26.44 19.01
N THR A 456 -0.55 -25.74 18.44
CA THR A 456 -1.72 -25.26 19.18
C THR A 456 -2.57 -26.44 19.69
N PRO A 457 -2.81 -26.58 21.01
CA PRO A 457 -3.57 -27.68 21.57
C PRO A 457 -5.06 -27.64 21.21
N ALA A 458 -5.55 -26.48 20.78
CA ALA A 458 -6.94 -26.19 20.44
C ALA A 458 -7.07 -25.73 18.98
N THR A 459 -8.30 -25.75 18.44
CA THR A 459 -8.60 -25.08 17.17
C THR A 459 -8.64 -23.57 17.40
N LEU A 460 -7.88 -22.81 16.62
CA LEU A 460 -7.86 -21.34 16.70
C LEU A 460 -8.65 -20.71 15.54
N VAL A 461 -9.56 -19.80 15.87
CA VAL A 461 -10.31 -19.00 14.90
C VAL A 461 -9.99 -17.52 15.09
N GLY A 462 -9.23 -16.97 14.18
CA GLY A 462 -8.95 -15.53 14.14
C GLY A 462 -9.97 -14.78 13.28
N LEU A 463 -10.67 -13.81 13.86
CA LEU A 463 -11.59 -12.94 13.15
C LEU A 463 -10.89 -11.64 12.78
N ALA A 464 -10.87 -11.27 11.51
CA ALA A 464 -10.16 -10.09 11.00
C ALA A 464 -10.97 -9.34 9.94
N VAL A 465 -10.52 -8.13 9.56
CA VAL A 465 -11.17 -7.31 8.54
C VAL A 465 -10.39 -7.37 7.22
N LEU A 466 -11.11 -7.52 6.10
CA LEU A 466 -10.56 -7.49 4.74
C LEU A 466 -9.87 -6.15 4.43
N GLY A 467 -8.71 -6.22 3.78
CA GLY A 467 -7.92 -5.03 3.46
C GLY A 467 -7.22 -4.40 4.67
N GLY A 468 -7.32 -5.02 5.85
CA GLY A 468 -6.55 -4.68 7.04
C GLY A 468 -5.18 -5.37 7.06
N VAL A 469 -4.43 -5.12 8.13
CA VAL A 469 -3.05 -5.60 8.32
C VAL A 469 -2.94 -7.13 8.20
N PHE A 470 -3.96 -7.87 8.63
CA PHE A 470 -3.97 -9.34 8.58
C PHE A 470 -4.38 -9.91 7.21
N GLY A 471 -5.05 -9.11 6.38
CA GLY A 471 -5.33 -9.48 4.97
C GLY A 471 -4.10 -9.39 4.08
N GLU A 472 -3.06 -8.66 4.50
CA GLU A 472 -1.88 -8.36 3.71
C GLU A 472 -0.60 -8.46 4.57
N GLY A 473 0.48 -9.06 4.06
CA GLY A 473 1.79 -9.09 4.75
C GLY A 473 1.96 -10.15 5.84
N VAL A 474 0.97 -11.00 6.10
CA VAL A 474 1.06 -12.11 7.07
C VAL A 474 1.60 -13.36 6.38
N ASP A 475 2.59 -14.01 6.96
CA ASP A 475 3.21 -15.24 6.44
C ASP A 475 3.00 -16.40 7.42
N LEU A 476 1.89 -17.12 7.22
CA LEU A 476 1.52 -18.33 7.98
C LEU A 476 1.74 -19.56 7.07
N VAL A 477 2.96 -20.06 7.04
CA VAL A 477 3.34 -21.21 6.21
C VAL A 477 3.00 -22.52 6.91
N GLY A 478 2.61 -23.53 6.14
CA GLY A 478 2.33 -24.89 6.64
C GLY A 478 1.06 -24.97 7.48
N GLU A 479 1.08 -25.82 8.47
CA GLU A 479 -0.04 -26.08 9.39
C GLU A 479 -0.45 -24.87 10.25
N ARG A 480 0.29 -23.76 10.18
CA ARG A 480 -0.08 -22.49 10.84
C ARG A 480 -1.37 -21.88 10.33
N LEU A 481 -1.86 -22.29 9.14
CA LEU A 481 -3.15 -21.87 8.59
C LEU A 481 -3.80 -22.97 7.75
N CYS A 482 -4.82 -23.63 8.29
CA CYS A 482 -5.55 -24.69 7.61
C CYS A 482 -6.67 -24.18 6.71
N GLY A 483 -7.23 -23.00 6.99
CA GLY A 483 -8.31 -22.49 6.18
C GLY A 483 -8.61 -21.01 6.36
N VAL A 484 -9.23 -20.46 5.33
CA VAL A 484 -9.69 -19.06 5.29
C VAL A 484 -11.17 -19.02 4.93
N VAL A 485 -11.94 -18.22 5.67
CA VAL A 485 -13.30 -17.84 5.30
C VAL A 485 -13.31 -16.37 4.90
N VAL A 486 -13.86 -16.07 3.74
CA VAL A 486 -14.09 -14.69 3.30
C VAL A 486 -15.58 -14.41 3.30
N VAL A 487 -16.03 -13.54 4.19
CA VAL A 487 -17.43 -13.12 4.29
C VAL A 487 -17.64 -11.85 3.47
N GLY A 488 -18.47 -11.96 2.44
CA GLY A 488 -18.70 -10.88 1.49
C GLY A 488 -17.67 -10.85 0.36
N VAL A 489 -17.83 -9.90 -0.56
CA VAL A 489 -17.01 -9.77 -1.78
C VAL A 489 -15.96 -8.65 -1.68
N GLY A 490 -15.63 -8.21 -0.49
CA GLY A 490 -14.53 -7.27 -0.24
C GLY A 490 -14.76 -5.83 -0.72
N LEU A 491 -15.96 -5.47 -1.19
CA LEU A 491 -16.21 -4.12 -1.70
C LEU A 491 -15.83 -3.06 -0.64
N PRO A 492 -15.11 -2.00 -1.03
CA PRO A 492 -14.88 -0.86 -0.15
C PRO A 492 -16.20 -0.21 0.26
N GLY A 493 -16.21 0.47 1.40
CA GLY A 493 -17.37 1.25 1.85
C GLY A 493 -17.75 2.34 0.86
N VAL A 494 -19.03 2.70 0.85
CA VAL A 494 -19.52 3.83 0.05
C VAL A 494 -18.95 5.12 0.65
N SER A 495 -18.34 5.93 -0.18
CA SER A 495 -17.81 7.26 0.18
C SER A 495 -17.95 8.20 -1.01
N LEU A 496 -17.90 9.52 -0.77
CA LEU A 496 -17.89 10.50 -1.85
C LEU A 496 -16.80 10.18 -2.88
N GLU A 497 -15.60 9.89 -2.44
CA GLU A 497 -14.46 9.60 -3.30
C GLU A 497 -14.72 8.38 -4.20
N ARG A 498 -15.34 7.32 -3.67
CA ARG A 498 -15.71 6.13 -4.46
C ARG A 498 -16.81 6.41 -5.48
N GLU A 499 -17.79 7.23 -5.12
CA GLU A 499 -18.83 7.65 -6.07
C GLU A 499 -18.28 8.59 -7.14
N LEU A 500 -17.36 9.48 -6.81
CA LEU A 500 -16.65 10.30 -7.80
C LEU A 500 -15.81 9.44 -8.76
N LEU A 501 -15.09 8.43 -8.25
CA LEU A 501 -14.38 7.49 -9.11
C LEU A 501 -15.34 6.73 -10.04
N ARG A 502 -16.46 6.27 -9.51
CA ARG A 502 -17.48 5.60 -10.29
C ARG A 502 -18.00 6.49 -11.43
N ALA A 503 -18.45 7.70 -11.09
CA ALA A 503 -18.97 8.66 -12.05
C ALA A 503 -17.91 9.06 -13.11
N TYR A 504 -16.67 9.25 -12.70
CA TYR A 504 -15.54 9.57 -13.59
C TYR A 504 -15.33 8.49 -14.66
N PHE A 505 -15.31 7.21 -14.27
CA PHE A 505 -15.12 6.12 -15.23
C PHE A 505 -16.36 5.93 -16.10
N GLU A 506 -17.58 6.06 -15.56
CA GLU A 506 -18.83 5.97 -16.32
C GLU A 506 -18.92 7.07 -17.39
N SER A 507 -18.55 8.31 -17.07
CA SER A 507 -18.56 9.43 -18.04
C SER A 507 -17.58 9.22 -19.21
N ARG A 508 -16.60 8.33 -19.06
CA ARG A 508 -15.63 7.96 -20.09
C ARG A 508 -15.92 6.63 -20.78
N GLY A 509 -17.13 6.09 -20.61
CA GLY A 509 -17.54 4.82 -21.20
C GLY A 509 -16.84 3.59 -20.61
N ALA A 510 -16.20 3.73 -19.44
CA ALA A 510 -15.60 2.62 -18.73
C ALA A 510 -16.53 2.11 -17.61
N PRO A 511 -16.43 0.85 -17.17
CA PRO A 511 -17.31 0.30 -16.15
C PRO A 511 -17.00 0.90 -14.77
N GLY A 512 -17.75 1.94 -14.35
CA GLY A 512 -17.47 2.72 -13.15
C GLY A 512 -17.56 1.91 -11.86
N PHE A 513 -18.58 1.09 -11.71
CA PHE A 513 -18.73 0.23 -10.53
C PHE A 513 -17.57 -0.77 -10.40
N GLU A 514 -17.11 -1.35 -11.50
CA GLU A 514 -15.97 -2.26 -11.53
C GLU A 514 -14.70 -1.55 -11.06
N ASN A 515 -14.42 -0.38 -11.59
CA ASN A 515 -13.20 0.37 -11.29
C ASN A 515 -13.19 0.91 -9.85
N ALA A 516 -14.34 1.39 -9.34
CA ALA A 516 -14.42 1.99 -8.01
C ALA A 516 -14.59 0.96 -6.88
N TYR A 517 -15.26 -0.16 -7.15
CA TYR A 517 -15.69 -1.10 -6.12
C TYR A 517 -15.26 -2.55 -6.37
N LEU A 518 -15.60 -3.11 -7.55
CA LEU A 518 -15.46 -4.55 -7.78
C LEU A 518 -14.00 -4.99 -7.85
N TYR A 519 -13.17 -4.33 -8.67
CA TYR A 519 -11.77 -4.70 -8.82
C TYR A 519 -10.97 -4.50 -7.53
N PRO A 520 -11.08 -3.40 -6.80
CA PRO A 520 -10.48 -3.29 -5.47
C PRO A 520 -10.97 -4.37 -4.50
N GLY A 521 -12.26 -4.66 -4.51
CA GLY A 521 -12.87 -5.66 -3.64
C GLY A 521 -12.36 -7.06 -3.90
N ILE A 522 -12.38 -7.51 -5.15
CA ILE A 522 -11.95 -8.88 -5.50
C ILE A 522 -10.46 -9.08 -5.22
N ASN A 523 -9.60 -8.08 -5.44
CA ASN A 523 -8.18 -8.20 -5.13
C ASN A 523 -7.94 -8.41 -3.63
N ARG A 524 -8.72 -7.77 -2.73
CA ARG A 524 -8.68 -8.05 -1.29
C ARG A 524 -9.09 -9.48 -0.95
N VAL A 525 -10.13 -9.99 -1.62
CA VAL A 525 -10.57 -11.40 -1.46
C VAL A 525 -9.46 -12.37 -1.90
N LEU A 526 -8.87 -12.12 -3.06
CA LEU A 526 -7.78 -12.95 -3.59
C LEU A 526 -6.54 -12.92 -2.69
N GLN A 527 -6.22 -11.76 -2.11
CA GLN A 527 -5.12 -11.63 -1.14
C GLN A 527 -5.37 -12.44 0.13
N ALA A 528 -6.57 -12.33 0.71
CA ALA A 528 -6.95 -13.07 1.90
C ALA A 528 -6.92 -14.59 1.65
N ALA A 529 -7.51 -15.03 0.55
CA ALA A 529 -7.55 -16.44 0.18
C ALA A 529 -6.17 -17.01 -0.22
N GLY A 530 -5.32 -16.20 -0.84
CA GLY A 530 -3.94 -16.58 -1.23
C GLY A 530 -2.99 -16.82 -0.06
N ARG A 531 -3.47 -16.75 1.19
CA ARG A 531 -2.70 -17.07 2.40
C ARG A 531 -2.60 -18.57 2.68
N VAL A 532 -3.54 -19.35 2.16
CA VAL A 532 -3.71 -20.77 2.51
C VAL A 532 -2.60 -21.64 1.92
N ILE A 533 -2.19 -21.40 0.68
CA ILE A 533 -1.14 -22.21 0.00
C ILE A 533 0.08 -21.32 -0.29
N ARG A 534 1.21 -21.66 0.31
CA ARG A 534 2.49 -20.95 0.22
C ARG A 534 3.65 -21.87 -0.22
N SER A 535 3.51 -23.16 0.00
CA SER A 535 4.49 -24.17 -0.33
C SER A 535 3.85 -25.38 -1.04
N PRO A 536 4.64 -26.26 -1.69
CA PRO A 536 4.14 -27.48 -2.30
C PRO A 536 3.49 -28.46 -1.32
N HIS A 537 3.81 -28.33 -0.05
CA HIS A 537 3.34 -29.22 1.03
C HIS A 537 2.08 -28.69 1.73
N ASP A 538 1.75 -27.41 1.56
CA ASP A 538 0.59 -26.81 2.19
C ASP A 538 -0.70 -27.42 1.63
N ARG A 539 -1.65 -27.65 2.51
CA ARG A 539 -3.01 -28.10 2.21
C ARG A 539 -3.99 -27.26 3.00
N GLY A 540 -5.05 -26.84 2.35
CA GLY A 540 -6.04 -26.05 3.07
C GLY A 540 -7.25 -25.68 2.25
N VAL A 541 -8.18 -24.99 2.90
CA VAL A 541 -9.49 -24.70 2.34
C VAL A 541 -9.80 -23.22 2.35
N VAL A 542 -10.51 -22.76 1.33
CA VAL A 542 -11.07 -21.41 1.22
C VAL A 542 -12.58 -21.51 1.12
N VAL A 543 -13.30 -20.84 2.01
CA VAL A 543 -14.75 -20.72 1.96
C VAL A 543 -15.12 -19.28 1.60
N LEU A 544 -15.67 -19.08 0.42
CA LEU A 544 -16.18 -17.79 -0.05
C LEU A 544 -17.67 -17.69 0.27
N LYS A 545 -18.01 -16.84 1.22
CA LYS A 545 -19.34 -16.77 1.81
C LYS A 545 -20.11 -15.54 1.35
N ASP A 546 -20.58 -15.60 0.09
CA ASP A 546 -21.44 -14.60 -0.52
C ASP A 546 -22.10 -15.14 -1.80
N GLN A 547 -23.40 -14.86 -1.98
CA GLN A 547 -24.14 -15.31 -3.18
C GLN A 547 -23.63 -14.69 -4.48
N ARG A 548 -22.97 -13.51 -4.45
CA ARG A 548 -22.46 -12.85 -5.64
C ARG A 548 -21.34 -13.64 -6.32
N PHE A 549 -20.59 -14.47 -5.60
CA PHE A 549 -19.55 -15.32 -6.20
C PHE A 549 -20.11 -16.37 -7.18
N THR A 550 -21.39 -16.70 -7.10
CA THR A 550 -22.04 -17.62 -8.04
C THR A 550 -22.49 -16.95 -9.33
N THR A 551 -22.40 -15.63 -9.42
CA THR A 551 -22.74 -14.90 -10.65
C THR A 551 -21.55 -14.87 -11.62
N ALA A 552 -21.83 -14.88 -12.93
CA ALA A 552 -20.79 -14.85 -13.98
C ALA A 552 -19.81 -13.67 -13.80
N ARG A 553 -20.32 -12.50 -13.38
CA ARG A 553 -19.54 -11.27 -13.17
C ARG A 553 -18.42 -11.45 -12.15
N TYR A 554 -18.69 -12.11 -11.02
CA TYR A 554 -17.69 -12.33 -9.97
C TYR A 554 -16.89 -13.61 -10.21
N ALA A 555 -17.52 -14.66 -10.70
CA ALA A 555 -16.87 -15.94 -10.99
C ALA A 555 -15.73 -15.78 -12.03
N ALA A 556 -15.91 -14.92 -13.03
CA ALA A 556 -14.89 -14.63 -14.04
C ALA A 556 -13.61 -13.95 -13.47
N LEU A 557 -13.66 -13.41 -12.26
CA LEU A 557 -12.52 -12.78 -11.60
C LEU A 557 -11.79 -13.71 -10.63
N LEU A 558 -12.32 -14.91 -10.37
CA LEU A 558 -11.64 -15.91 -9.56
C LEU A 558 -10.57 -16.63 -10.40
N PRO A 559 -9.45 -17.06 -9.79
CA PRO A 559 -8.43 -17.83 -10.49
C PRO A 559 -9.00 -19.12 -11.08
N ALA A 560 -8.75 -19.37 -12.35
CA ALA A 560 -9.26 -20.57 -13.03
C ALA A 560 -8.82 -21.89 -12.36
N ALA A 561 -7.66 -21.87 -11.72
CA ALA A 561 -7.13 -23.05 -10.99
C ALA A 561 -7.90 -23.39 -9.71
N TRP A 562 -8.73 -22.50 -9.20
CA TRP A 562 -9.44 -22.72 -7.93
C TRP A 562 -10.57 -23.74 -8.03
N ARG A 563 -11.21 -23.88 -9.20
CA ARG A 563 -12.33 -24.83 -9.44
C ARG A 563 -13.35 -24.85 -8.30
N PRO A 564 -13.99 -23.72 -7.96
CA PRO A 564 -14.80 -23.60 -6.77
C PRO A 564 -16.04 -24.50 -6.82
N LEU A 565 -16.33 -25.21 -5.72
CA LEU A 565 -17.51 -26.05 -5.56
C LEU A 565 -18.63 -25.25 -4.88
N ALA A 566 -19.77 -25.07 -5.55
CA ALA A 566 -20.94 -24.45 -4.94
C ALA A 566 -21.63 -25.40 -3.96
N VAL A 567 -21.75 -24.97 -2.70
CA VAL A 567 -22.32 -25.76 -1.59
C VAL A 567 -23.35 -24.93 -0.82
N PRO A 568 -24.61 -24.85 -1.31
CA PRO A 568 -25.62 -23.94 -0.76
C PRO A 568 -26.12 -24.32 0.65
N ARG A 569 -25.90 -25.55 1.11
CA ARG A 569 -26.34 -26.03 2.43
C ARG A 569 -25.15 -26.43 3.31
N ALA A 570 -25.27 -26.20 4.62
CA ALA A 570 -24.24 -26.58 5.59
C ALA A 570 -23.84 -28.06 5.52
N GLY A 571 -24.80 -28.98 5.36
CA GLY A 571 -24.50 -30.41 5.19
C GLY A 571 -23.73 -30.74 3.90
N GLN A 572 -23.88 -29.96 2.83
CA GLN A 572 -23.07 -30.09 1.61
C GLN A 572 -21.65 -29.57 1.82
N LEU A 573 -21.51 -28.45 2.54
CA LEU A 573 -20.21 -27.92 2.94
C LEU A 573 -19.46 -28.95 3.79
N ALA A 574 -20.10 -29.51 4.82
CA ALA A 574 -19.48 -30.53 5.68
C ALA A 574 -18.99 -31.74 4.89
N ARG A 575 -19.81 -32.26 3.96
CA ARG A 575 -19.39 -33.38 3.09
C ARG A 575 -18.23 -33.02 2.19
N GLY A 576 -18.29 -31.85 1.54
CA GLY A 576 -17.21 -31.42 0.66
C GLY A 576 -15.88 -31.20 1.39
N LEU A 577 -15.92 -30.62 2.59
CA LEU A 577 -14.75 -30.44 3.45
C LEU A 577 -14.17 -31.78 3.91
N ARG A 578 -15.04 -32.73 4.34
CA ARG A 578 -14.61 -34.07 4.75
C ARG A 578 -13.91 -34.79 3.60
N SER A 579 -14.55 -34.86 2.44
CA SER A 579 -13.97 -35.48 1.24
C SER A 579 -12.63 -34.86 0.85
N PHE A 580 -12.52 -33.52 0.97
CA PHE A 580 -11.25 -32.83 0.71
C PHE A 580 -10.15 -33.28 1.69
N TRP A 581 -10.44 -33.31 3.00
CA TRP A 581 -9.44 -33.69 4.00
C TRP A 581 -9.08 -35.18 3.91
N GLU A 582 -10.04 -36.08 3.68
CA GLU A 582 -9.78 -37.52 3.45
C GLU A 582 -8.85 -37.76 2.26
N ALA A 583 -9.06 -37.03 1.15
CA ALA A 583 -8.20 -37.11 -0.05
C ALA A 583 -6.82 -36.45 0.14
N ASN A 584 -6.62 -35.63 1.17
CA ASN A 584 -5.40 -34.89 1.45
C ASN A 584 -4.77 -35.23 2.81
N THR A 585 -5.19 -36.31 3.44
CA THR A 585 -4.48 -36.88 4.62
C THR A 585 -3.13 -37.42 4.14
N PRO A 586 -2.01 -37.13 4.83
CA PRO A 586 -0.68 -37.59 4.47
C PRO A 586 -0.55 -39.11 4.46
#